data_33fb669a1e3f6c064389e561b8ff7118
#
_entry.id   33fb669a1e3f6c064389e561b8ff7118
#
_cell.length_a   1.000
_cell.length_b   1.000
_cell.length_c   1.000
_cell.angle_alpha   90.00
_cell.angle_beta   90.00
_cell.angle_gamma   90.00
#
_symmetry.space_group_name_H-M   'P 1'
#
loop_
_entity.id
_entity.type
_entity.pdbx_description
1 polymer ?
#
loop_
_entity_poly.entity_id
_entity_poly.type
_entity_poly.pdbx_seq_one_letter_code
_entity_poly.pdbx_strand_id
1 'polypeptide(L)'
;MDDPKQTLPAAIRKWHEIAQTGDRSALDALLAPDVVFESPVVHTPQRGKAIAATYLSAAIVVLGGAEFRYVAEWVGPKSAALEFVTLIDGIEINGVDIIGWNADDHIDRFKVMVRPLKAIQILHQKMAEALSR
;
A
#
# COMPACT_ATOMS: atom_id res chain seq x y z
N MET A 1 21.93 12.31 -16.78
CA MET A 1 21.56 11.98 -15.39
C MET A 1 20.24 11.23 -15.44
N ASP A 2 20.20 10.05 -14.83
CA ASP A 2 19.01 9.21 -14.89
C ASP A 2 17.88 9.79 -14.07
N ASP A 3 16.64 9.66 -14.58
CA ASP A 3 15.45 9.96 -13.82
C ASP A 3 15.42 9.04 -12.58
N PRO A 4 15.31 9.59 -11.35
CA PRO A 4 15.23 8.75 -10.15
C PRO A 4 14.16 7.66 -10.22
N LYS A 5 13.05 7.91 -10.91
CA LYS A 5 11.99 6.89 -11.07
C LYS A 5 12.44 5.73 -11.93
N GLN A 6 13.36 5.94 -12.88
CA GLN A 6 13.85 4.88 -13.74
C GLN A 6 14.81 3.94 -13.02
N THR A 7 15.38 4.36 -11.90
CA THR A 7 16.28 3.53 -11.12
C THR A 7 15.56 2.69 -10.05
N LEU A 8 14.25 2.92 -9.86
CA LEU A 8 13.47 2.15 -8.90
C LEU A 8 13.25 0.72 -9.41
N PRO A 9 13.21 -0.27 -8.49
CA PRO A 9 12.81 -1.64 -8.88
C PRO A 9 11.45 -1.65 -9.58
N ALA A 10 11.29 -2.60 -10.50
CA ALA A 10 10.07 -2.70 -11.29
C ALA A 10 8.81 -2.79 -10.43
N ALA A 11 8.86 -3.58 -9.34
CA ALA A 11 7.72 -3.73 -8.44
C ALA A 11 7.31 -2.38 -7.84
N ILE A 12 8.28 -1.54 -7.45
CA ILE A 12 8.01 -0.25 -6.83
C ILE A 12 7.49 0.76 -7.86
N ARG A 13 8.05 0.77 -9.08
CA ARG A 13 7.55 1.63 -10.15
C ARG A 13 6.08 1.32 -10.47
N LYS A 14 5.76 0.03 -10.60
CA LYS A 14 4.39 -0.41 -10.88
C LYS A 14 3.45 -0.09 -9.73
N TRP A 15 3.92 -0.25 -8.49
CA TRP A 15 3.11 0.09 -7.33
C TRP A 15 2.75 1.58 -7.31
N HIS A 16 3.71 2.47 -7.61
CA HIS A 16 3.42 3.91 -7.66
C HIS A 16 2.33 4.23 -8.68
N GLU A 17 2.35 3.60 -9.84
CA GLU A 17 1.31 3.80 -10.85
C GLU A 17 -0.06 3.34 -10.35
N ILE A 18 -0.10 2.17 -9.72
CA ILE A 18 -1.34 1.60 -9.17
C ILE A 18 -1.90 2.49 -8.06
N ALA A 19 -1.03 3.01 -7.19
CA ALA A 19 -1.45 3.90 -6.11
C ALA A 19 -2.10 5.18 -6.65
N GLN A 20 -1.67 5.65 -7.82
CA GLN A 20 -2.23 6.84 -8.45
C GLN A 20 -3.52 6.55 -9.22
N THR A 21 -3.60 5.41 -9.90
CA THR A 21 -4.73 5.09 -10.79
C THR A 21 -5.82 4.26 -10.15
N GLY A 22 -5.49 3.46 -9.15
CA GLY A 22 -6.42 2.50 -8.56
C GLY A 22 -6.75 1.33 -9.48
N ASP A 23 -5.94 1.07 -10.50
CA ASP A 23 -6.21 0.03 -11.50
C ASP A 23 -6.15 -1.36 -10.87
N ARG A 24 -7.31 -1.99 -10.68
CA ARG A 24 -7.43 -3.31 -10.05
C ARG A 24 -6.75 -4.40 -10.85
N SER A 25 -6.85 -4.36 -12.17
CA SER A 25 -6.24 -5.41 -12.97
C SER A 25 -4.71 -5.31 -12.94
N ALA A 26 -4.16 -4.11 -12.90
CA ALA A 26 -2.71 -3.92 -12.73
C ALA A 26 -2.25 -4.41 -11.36
N LEU A 27 -3.05 -4.16 -10.32
CA LEU A 27 -2.75 -4.66 -8.97
C LEU A 27 -2.74 -6.18 -8.95
N ASP A 28 -3.75 -6.83 -9.51
CA ASP A 28 -3.81 -8.29 -9.58
C ASP A 28 -2.60 -8.86 -10.32
N ALA A 29 -2.16 -8.21 -11.38
CA ALA A 29 -0.99 -8.65 -12.14
C ALA A 29 0.31 -8.48 -11.36
N LEU A 30 0.39 -7.48 -10.50
CA LEU A 30 1.61 -7.20 -9.72
C LEU A 30 1.78 -8.11 -8.51
N LEU A 31 0.67 -8.57 -7.91
CA LEU A 31 0.73 -9.38 -6.69
C LEU A 31 1.12 -10.82 -7.00
N ALA A 32 2.01 -11.39 -6.18
CA ALA A 32 2.32 -12.82 -6.24
C ALA A 32 1.12 -13.64 -5.75
N PRO A 33 0.95 -14.88 -6.24
CA PRO A 33 -0.16 -15.73 -5.77
C PRO A 33 -0.17 -15.97 -4.26
N ASP A 34 1.01 -16.00 -3.64
CA ASP A 34 1.20 -16.25 -2.20
C ASP A 34 1.43 -14.97 -1.39
N VAL A 35 1.07 -13.82 -1.92
CA VAL A 35 1.25 -12.55 -1.24
C VAL A 35 0.58 -12.53 0.13
N VAL A 36 1.23 -11.86 1.10
CA VAL A 36 0.68 -11.65 2.43
C VAL A 36 0.54 -10.15 2.65
N PHE A 37 -0.68 -9.72 3.00
CA PHE A 37 -0.97 -8.34 3.36
C PHE A 37 -1.17 -8.24 4.87
N GLU A 38 -0.47 -7.29 5.51
CA GLU A 38 -0.61 -7.03 6.94
C GLU A 38 -1.13 -5.60 7.12
N SER A 39 -2.37 -5.50 7.64
CA SER A 39 -3.07 -4.25 7.84
C SER A 39 -2.64 -3.57 9.15
N PRO A 40 -2.68 -2.23 9.24
CA PRO A 40 -2.40 -1.54 10.49
C PRO A 40 -3.50 -1.68 11.52
N VAL A 41 -4.69 -2.14 11.14
CA VAL A 41 -5.85 -2.20 12.02
C VAL A 41 -6.31 -3.62 12.36
N VAL A 42 -5.82 -4.63 11.64
CA VAL A 42 -6.17 -6.04 11.87
C VAL A 42 -4.88 -6.83 12.04
N HIS A 43 -4.76 -7.51 13.20
CA HIS A 43 -3.53 -8.25 13.51
C HIS A 43 -3.34 -9.47 12.60
N THR A 44 -4.43 -10.16 12.24
CA THR A 44 -4.35 -11.37 11.42
C THR A 44 -3.90 -11.05 10.00
N PRO A 45 -2.79 -11.65 9.52
CA PRO A 45 -2.37 -11.42 8.14
C PRO A 45 -3.39 -11.94 7.13
N GLN A 46 -3.54 -11.23 6.03
CA GLN A 46 -4.40 -11.62 4.91
C GLN A 46 -3.55 -12.33 3.88
N ARG A 47 -3.76 -13.63 3.71
CA ARG A 47 -2.88 -14.48 2.89
C ARG A 47 -3.53 -14.83 1.57
N GLY A 48 -2.78 -14.66 0.48
CA GLY A 48 -3.21 -14.97 -0.87
C GLY A 48 -3.67 -13.76 -1.66
N LYS A 49 -3.56 -13.86 -2.98
CA LYS A 49 -3.79 -12.73 -3.88
C LYS A 49 -5.21 -12.17 -3.78
N ALA A 50 -6.23 -13.03 -3.75
CA ALA A 50 -7.61 -12.57 -3.80
C ALA A 50 -7.95 -11.66 -2.62
N ILE A 51 -7.63 -12.09 -1.40
CA ILE A 51 -7.94 -11.31 -0.21
C ILE A 51 -7.01 -10.10 -0.06
N ALA A 52 -5.72 -10.27 -0.38
CA ALA A 52 -4.77 -9.15 -0.31
C ALA A 52 -5.16 -8.04 -1.30
N ALA A 53 -5.57 -8.40 -2.52
CA ALA A 53 -6.01 -7.42 -3.51
C ALA A 53 -7.26 -6.67 -3.06
N THR A 54 -8.19 -7.36 -2.40
CA THR A 54 -9.39 -6.74 -1.86
C THR A 54 -9.05 -5.69 -0.80
N TYR A 55 -8.18 -6.04 0.15
CA TYR A 55 -7.75 -5.10 1.19
C TYR A 55 -6.94 -3.94 0.62
N LEU A 56 -6.02 -4.20 -0.30
CA LEU A 56 -5.21 -3.16 -0.92
C LEU A 56 -6.06 -2.21 -1.76
N SER A 57 -7.03 -2.72 -2.50
CA SER A 57 -7.94 -1.88 -3.27
C SER A 57 -8.76 -0.97 -2.36
N ALA A 58 -9.26 -1.51 -1.24
CA ALA A 58 -9.98 -0.71 -0.26
C ALA A 58 -9.06 0.37 0.34
N ALA A 59 -7.82 0.02 0.66
CA ALA A 59 -6.85 0.97 1.21
C ALA A 59 -6.53 2.09 0.22
N ILE A 60 -6.40 1.78 -1.06
CA ILE A 60 -6.17 2.80 -2.10
C ILE A 60 -7.33 3.78 -2.15
N VAL A 61 -8.57 3.29 -2.05
CA VAL A 61 -9.75 4.16 -2.04
C VAL A 61 -9.78 5.04 -0.78
N VAL A 62 -9.55 4.44 0.38
CA VAL A 62 -9.66 5.13 1.68
C VAL A 62 -8.54 6.15 1.87
N LEU A 63 -7.30 5.78 1.56
CA LEU A 63 -6.13 6.63 1.78
C LEU A 63 -5.83 7.55 0.60
N GLY A 64 -6.22 7.13 -0.61
CA GLY A 64 -5.95 7.89 -1.82
C GLY A 64 -6.74 9.18 -1.89
N GLY A 65 -6.41 9.98 -2.90
CA GLY A 65 -7.05 11.26 -3.12
C GLY A 65 -6.03 12.37 -3.22
N ALA A 66 -6.53 13.61 -3.30
CA ALA A 66 -5.68 14.78 -3.56
C ALA A 66 -4.66 15.04 -2.45
N GLU A 67 -4.96 14.61 -1.23
CA GLU A 67 -4.11 14.88 -0.07
C GLU A 67 -3.04 13.80 0.15
N PHE A 68 -3.14 12.65 -0.52
CA PHE A 68 -2.18 11.55 -0.34
C PHE A 68 -0.88 11.86 -1.07
N ARG A 69 0.26 11.67 -0.37
CA ARG A 69 1.57 11.73 -1.03
C ARG A 69 2.59 10.88 -0.28
N TYR A 70 3.49 10.29 -1.04
CA TYR A 70 4.69 9.69 -0.47
C TYR A 70 5.72 10.78 -0.21
N VAL A 71 6.34 10.76 0.97
CA VAL A 71 7.28 11.81 1.42
C VAL A 71 8.70 11.30 1.55
N ALA A 72 8.90 9.98 1.60
CA ALA A 72 10.25 9.38 1.70
C ALA A 72 10.22 7.95 1.20
N GLU A 73 11.35 7.49 0.67
CA GLU A 73 11.50 6.12 0.18
C GLU A 73 12.88 5.58 0.58
N TRP A 74 12.90 4.34 1.05
CA TRP A 74 14.12 3.58 1.34
C TRP A 74 14.03 2.28 0.57
N VAL A 75 14.97 2.04 -0.35
CA VAL A 75 14.87 0.93 -1.29
C VAL A 75 16.05 -0.01 -1.12
N GLY A 76 15.76 -1.29 -0.87
CA GLY A 76 16.74 -2.35 -0.83
C GLY A 76 16.63 -3.25 -2.06
N PRO A 77 17.42 -4.36 -2.09
CA PRO A 77 17.41 -5.26 -3.26
C PRO A 77 16.13 -6.03 -3.47
N LYS A 78 15.38 -6.33 -2.40
CA LYS A 78 14.15 -7.12 -2.49
C LYS A 78 13.01 -6.54 -1.67
N SER A 79 13.17 -5.35 -1.12
CA SER A 79 12.13 -4.69 -0.33
C SER A 79 12.34 -3.19 -0.30
N ALA A 80 11.28 -2.46 0.03
CA ALA A 80 11.32 -1.02 0.15
C ALA A 80 10.35 -0.57 1.25
N ALA A 81 10.64 0.60 1.81
CA ALA A 81 9.74 1.27 2.75
C ALA A 81 9.37 2.62 2.16
N LEU A 82 8.08 2.89 2.00
CA LEU A 82 7.56 4.12 1.43
C LEU A 82 6.73 4.83 2.48
N GLU A 83 7.22 5.96 2.97
CA GLU A 83 6.49 6.74 3.96
C GLU A 83 5.49 7.66 3.28
N PHE A 84 4.25 7.72 3.80
CA PHE A 84 3.20 8.56 3.24
C PHE A 84 2.55 9.43 4.31
N VAL A 85 1.92 10.51 3.84
CA VAL A 85 1.03 11.33 4.64
C VAL A 85 -0.25 11.57 3.85
N THR A 86 -1.37 11.69 4.57
CA THR A 86 -2.65 12.06 3.98
C THR A 86 -3.57 12.64 5.05
N LEU A 87 -4.75 13.09 4.63
CA LEU A 87 -5.80 13.59 5.52
C LEU A 87 -7.09 12.84 5.26
N ILE A 88 -7.74 12.40 6.35
CA ILE A 88 -9.09 11.82 6.27
C ILE A 88 -9.93 12.54 7.31
N ASP A 89 -10.99 13.22 6.87
CA ASP A 89 -11.89 13.97 7.74
C ASP A 89 -11.13 14.96 8.64
N GLY A 90 -10.08 15.60 8.08
CA GLY A 90 -9.26 16.56 8.81
C GLY A 90 -8.22 15.94 9.75
N ILE A 91 -8.16 14.60 9.83
CA ILE A 91 -7.18 13.91 10.68
C ILE A 91 -5.97 13.55 9.85
N GLU A 92 -4.79 14.00 10.29
CA GLU A 92 -3.54 13.68 9.62
C GLU A 92 -3.17 12.22 9.88
N ILE A 93 -2.82 11.52 8.80
CA ILE A 93 -2.40 10.13 8.84
C ILE A 93 -0.98 10.05 8.30
N ASN A 94 -0.07 9.50 9.09
CA ASN A 94 1.29 9.25 8.68
C ASN A 94 1.53 7.75 8.76
N GLY A 95 1.98 7.16 7.66
CA GLY A 95 2.18 5.73 7.63
C GLY A 95 3.38 5.34 6.79
N VAL A 96 3.64 4.04 6.78
CA VAL A 96 4.70 3.45 5.96
C VAL A 96 4.18 2.16 5.34
N ASP A 97 4.41 2.03 4.03
CA ASP A 97 4.19 0.80 3.29
C ASP A 97 5.53 0.06 3.22
N ILE A 98 5.60 -1.13 3.79
CA ILE A 98 6.78 -1.99 3.68
C ILE A 98 6.44 -3.07 2.67
N ILE A 99 7.13 -3.03 1.52
CA ILE A 99 6.80 -3.83 0.35
C ILE A 99 7.97 -4.75 0.03
N GLY A 100 7.70 -6.07 -0.07
CA GLY A 100 8.68 -7.05 -0.52
C GLY A 100 8.24 -7.65 -1.85
N TRP A 101 9.20 -8.10 -2.66
CA TRP A 101 8.90 -8.75 -3.94
C TRP A 101 9.83 -9.94 -4.17
N ASN A 102 9.36 -10.84 -5.03
CA ASN A 102 10.09 -12.06 -5.35
C ASN A 102 10.99 -11.90 -6.57
N ALA A 103 11.62 -12.99 -6.99
CA ALA A 103 12.56 -12.98 -8.12
C ALA A 103 11.89 -12.60 -9.46
N ASP A 104 10.58 -12.77 -9.56
CA ASP A 104 9.80 -12.41 -10.75
C ASP A 104 9.25 -10.98 -10.68
N ASP A 105 9.69 -10.19 -9.70
CA ASP A 105 9.25 -8.81 -9.49
C ASP A 105 7.75 -8.69 -9.17
N HIS A 106 7.18 -9.74 -8.59
CA HIS A 106 5.81 -9.69 -8.06
C HIS A 106 5.86 -9.43 -6.55
N ILE A 107 4.97 -8.57 -6.06
CA ILE A 107 4.89 -8.26 -4.63
C ILE A 107 4.40 -9.50 -3.88
N ASP A 108 5.21 -9.98 -2.93
CA ASP A 108 4.86 -11.12 -2.08
C ASP A 108 4.63 -10.76 -0.63
N ARG A 109 4.90 -9.52 -0.26
CA ARG A 109 4.62 -9.01 1.09
C ARG A 109 4.29 -7.52 1.02
N PHE A 110 3.24 -7.14 1.75
CA PHE A 110 2.83 -5.74 1.85
C PHE A 110 2.34 -5.50 3.27
N LYS A 111 3.10 -4.72 4.04
CA LYS A 111 2.74 -4.38 5.43
C LYS A 111 2.55 -2.87 5.54
N VAL A 112 1.47 -2.45 6.19
CA VAL A 112 1.20 -1.04 6.43
C VAL A 112 1.21 -0.77 7.93
N MET A 113 1.98 0.23 8.35
CA MET A 113 1.97 0.73 9.72
C MET A 113 1.57 2.20 9.71
N VAL A 114 0.81 2.62 10.70
CA VAL A 114 0.18 3.96 10.73
C VAL A 114 0.27 4.55 12.13
N ARG A 115 0.50 5.85 12.17
CA ARG A 115 0.47 6.66 13.39
C ARG A 115 -0.35 7.93 13.13
N PRO A 116 -0.84 8.63 14.19
CA PRO A 116 -0.95 8.23 15.59
C PRO A 116 -2.23 7.42 15.84
N LEU A 117 -2.57 7.15 17.10
CA LEU A 117 -3.76 6.36 17.46
C LEU A 117 -5.03 6.88 16.80
N LYS A 118 -5.23 8.20 16.80
CA LYS A 118 -6.40 8.82 16.19
C LYS A 118 -6.51 8.49 14.69
N ALA A 119 -5.37 8.45 14.00
CA ALA A 119 -5.33 8.06 12.58
C ALA A 119 -5.72 6.60 12.40
N ILE A 120 -5.27 5.71 13.28
CA ILE A 120 -5.64 4.29 13.24
C ILE A 120 -7.15 4.13 13.43
N GLN A 121 -7.74 4.89 14.33
CA GLN A 121 -9.18 4.81 14.61
C GLN A 121 -10.02 5.22 13.41
N ILE A 122 -9.68 6.35 12.76
CA ILE A 122 -10.44 6.78 11.58
C ILE A 122 -10.21 5.83 10.40
N LEU A 123 -8.99 5.33 10.24
CA LEU A 123 -8.68 4.37 9.19
C LEU A 123 -9.46 3.07 9.37
N HIS A 124 -9.53 2.56 10.60
CA HIS A 124 -10.32 1.36 10.92
C HIS A 124 -11.78 1.55 10.51
N GLN A 125 -12.38 2.67 10.88
CA GLN A 125 -13.76 2.98 10.53
C GLN A 125 -13.97 3.01 9.01
N LYS A 126 -13.11 3.72 8.29
CA LYS A 126 -13.23 3.87 6.85
C LYS A 126 -12.98 2.57 6.10
N MET A 127 -12.02 1.77 6.57
CA MET A 127 -11.77 0.46 5.96
C MET A 127 -12.95 -0.48 6.16
N ALA A 128 -13.55 -0.49 7.35
CA ALA A 128 -14.74 -1.31 7.59
C ALA A 128 -15.88 -0.92 6.65
N GLU A 129 -16.12 0.37 6.44
CA GLU A 129 -17.11 0.85 5.48
C GLU A 129 -16.80 0.41 4.06
N ALA A 130 -15.55 0.55 3.64
CA ALA A 130 -15.13 0.20 2.27
C ALA A 130 -15.25 -1.31 2.01
N LEU A 131 -14.90 -2.14 2.99
CA LEU A 131 -14.92 -3.60 2.85
C LEU A 131 -16.33 -4.18 2.93
N SER A 132 -17.28 -3.45 3.49
CA SER A 132 -18.67 -3.92 3.63
C SER A 132 -19.55 -3.64 2.42
N ARG A 133 -19.02 -2.97 1.39
CA ARG A 133 -19.75 -2.63 0.18
C ARG A 133 -19.78 -3.78 -0.82
#